data_2a62c881ff629f9cf361d48c43126a77
#
_entry.id   2a62c881ff629f9cf361d48c43126a77
#
_cell.length_a   1.000
_cell.length_b   1.000
_cell.length_c   1.000
_cell.angle_alpha   90.00
_cell.angle_beta   90.00
_cell.angle_gamma   90.00
#
_symmetry.space_group_name_H-M   'P 1'
#
loop_
_entity.id
_entity.type
_entity.pdbx_description
1 polymer ?
#
loop_
_entity_poly.entity_id
_entity_poly.type
_entity_poly.pdbx_seq_one_letter_code
_entity_poly.pdbx_strand_id
1 'polypeptide(L)'
;MMKVLVIGAGGREHALAWQCAKDNNVETVYVAPGNAGTALEPKCQNIVLDNKDTDNEHSAVIEFCQYNDIDIVIVGPEAPLVTGIIDACRKAGVQAWGPTAYCAQLEGSKTFAKEFMQNNNIPTAAYQGFTDAASAKAYVDEQGAPIVIKADGLAAGKGVIVAETTEQAHVAIDDMLADNKFGDAGSRVVIEQFLQGEEASFICMIDGDNILPMATSQDHKRAFEGDTGPNTGGMGAYSPAPVVTDEVHNKVMTQVIQPVVDAMNAAGHPYTGFLYAGLMIDDAGDPYVIEFNCRFGDPETQPILMRLQSSIVDLVTAGLAGQLPKEANWDERPALGIVIASKGYPETSSKGDVISGLPELDDQQSVKVFHAGTGFTKEVENLDININTQSDGDKEIVTNGGRVVCVTALADSILNAQQAALSVAGAISFEGAHYRRDIGYQAIARED
;
A
#
# COMPACT_ATOMS: atom_id res chain seq x y z
N MET A 1 -10.86 20.09 -18.86
CA MET A 1 -10.11 18.85 -18.62
C MET A 1 -9.54 18.94 -17.22
N MET A 2 -9.42 17.83 -16.51
CA MET A 2 -9.05 17.80 -15.10
C MET A 2 -7.53 17.73 -14.91
N LYS A 3 -7.06 18.38 -13.84
CA LYS A 3 -5.70 18.26 -13.34
C LYS A 3 -5.72 17.49 -12.02
N VAL A 4 -4.97 16.41 -11.95
CA VAL A 4 -4.90 15.52 -10.79
C VAL A 4 -3.53 15.63 -10.15
N LEU A 5 -3.46 15.65 -8.81
CA LEU A 5 -2.21 15.53 -8.06
C LEU A 5 -2.21 14.21 -7.30
N VAL A 6 -1.21 13.35 -7.57
CA VAL A 6 -0.95 12.13 -6.80
C VAL A 6 0.22 12.37 -5.87
N ILE A 7 0.01 12.18 -4.57
CA ILE A 7 1.08 12.30 -3.56
C ILE A 7 1.75 10.94 -3.36
N GLY A 8 3.07 10.91 -3.48
CA GLY A 8 3.92 9.74 -3.24
C GLY A 8 4.87 9.42 -4.39
N ALA A 9 5.65 8.34 -4.25
CA ALA A 9 6.71 7.97 -5.20
C ALA A 9 6.82 6.45 -5.43
N GLY A 10 5.98 5.64 -4.82
CA GLY A 10 6.03 4.18 -4.89
C GLY A 10 5.37 3.58 -6.13
N GLY A 11 5.37 2.25 -6.21
CA GLY A 11 4.69 1.51 -7.28
C GLY A 11 3.19 1.71 -7.26
N ARG A 12 2.61 1.86 -6.09
CA ARG A 12 1.19 2.23 -5.89
C ARG A 12 0.87 3.58 -6.54
N GLU A 13 1.67 4.60 -6.29
CA GLU A 13 1.45 5.93 -6.84
C GLU A 13 1.68 5.94 -8.36
N HIS A 14 2.64 5.17 -8.85
CA HIS A 14 2.81 5.01 -10.30
C HIS A 14 1.56 4.38 -10.94
N ALA A 15 1.02 3.31 -10.34
CA ALA A 15 -0.20 2.66 -10.84
C ALA A 15 -1.43 3.58 -10.78
N LEU A 16 -1.57 4.38 -9.72
CA LEU A 16 -2.62 5.40 -9.61
C LEU A 16 -2.47 6.49 -10.69
N ALA A 17 -1.26 7.02 -10.86
CA ALA A 17 -0.98 8.06 -11.86
C ALA A 17 -1.24 7.56 -13.29
N TRP A 18 -0.78 6.34 -13.61
CA TRP A 18 -1.05 5.67 -14.88
C TRP A 18 -2.55 5.50 -15.14
N GLN A 19 -3.32 5.05 -14.15
CA GLN A 19 -4.76 4.86 -14.29
C GLN A 19 -5.51 6.20 -14.46
N CYS A 20 -5.08 7.25 -13.75
CA CYS A 20 -5.59 8.62 -13.95
C CYS A 20 -5.26 9.15 -15.37
N ALA A 21 -4.06 8.91 -15.86
CA ALA A 21 -3.60 9.38 -17.17
C ALA A 21 -4.36 8.75 -18.36
N LYS A 22 -4.92 7.54 -18.18
CA LYS A 22 -5.76 6.87 -19.19
C LYS A 22 -7.10 7.57 -19.42
N ASP A 23 -7.59 8.34 -18.45
CA ASP A 23 -8.85 9.04 -18.61
C ASP A 23 -8.72 10.19 -19.61
N ASN A 24 -9.66 10.23 -20.57
CA ASN A 24 -9.67 11.27 -21.61
C ASN A 24 -10.02 12.67 -21.06
N ASN A 25 -10.68 12.74 -19.91
CA ASN A 25 -11.03 14.00 -19.24
C ASN A 25 -9.86 14.57 -18.44
N VAL A 26 -8.78 13.79 -18.22
CA VAL A 26 -7.58 14.25 -17.53
C VAL A 26 -6.60 14.87 -18.52
N GLU A 27 -6.20 16.11 -18.22
CA GLU A 27 -5.20 16.87 -18.97
C GLU A 27 -3.80 16.55 -18.48
N THR A 28 -3.60 16.63 -17.17
CA THR A 28 -2.29 16.44 -16.54
C THR A 28 -2.43 15.72 -15.20
N VAL A 29 -1.53 14.80 -14.94
CA VAL A 29 -1.35 14.15 -13.64
C VAL A 29 -0.01 14.62 -13.06
N TYR A 30 -0.05 15.44 -12.05
CA TYR A 30 1.14 15.77 -11.26
C TYR A 30 1.41 14.67 -10.24
N VAL A 31 2.68 14.31 -10.05
CA VAL A 31 3.07 13.29 -9.05
C VAL A 31 4.15 13.89 -8.15
N ALA A 32 3.93 13.86 -6.84
CA ALA A 32 4.79 14.51 -5.86
C ALA A 32 5.32 13.52 -4.80
N PRO A 33 6.62 13.21 -4.78
CA PRO A 33 7.66 13.65 -5.72
C PRO A 33 7.71 12.80 -7.02
N GLY A 34 7.02 11.64 -7.08
CA GLY A 34 7.07 10.71 -8.18
C GLY A 34 8.38 9.91 -8.26
N ASN A 35 8.57 9.19 -9.34
CA ASN A 35 9.76 8.37 -9.62
C ASN A 35 10.11 8.41 -11.12
N ALA A 36 11.11 7.65 -11.55
CA ALA A 36 11.52 7.65 -12.97
C ALA A 36 10.40 7.16 -13.89
N GLY A 37 9.57 6.19 -13.46
CA GLY A 37 8.45 5.68 -14.25
C GLY A 37 7.34 6.71 -14.41
N THR A 38 6.93 7.38 -13.34
CA THR A 38 5.89 8.42 -13.41
C THR A 38 6.32 9.61 -14.28
N ALA A 39 7.62 9.93 -14.34
CA ALA A 39 8.15 10.97 -15.22
C ALA A 39 8.06 10.61 -16.71
N LEU A 40 7.97 9.32 -17.03
CA LEU A 40 7.90 8.80 -18.39
C LEU A 40 6.47 8.48 -18.84
N GLU A 41 5.49 8.45 -17.92
CA GLU A 41 4.10 8.18 -18.28
C GLU A 41 3.49 9.34 -19.08
N PRO A 42 2.66 9.03 -20.09
CA PRO A 42 1.89 10.05 -20.81
C PRO A 42 1.04 10.90 -19.85
N LYS A 43 0.96 12.20 -20.10
CA LYS A 43 0.24 13.20 -19.28
C LYS A 43 0.77 13.36 -17.84
N CYS A 44 1.77 12.59 -17.39
CA CYS A 44 2.31 12.69 -16.04
C CYS A 44 3.48 13.68 -15.98
N GLN A 45 3.57 14.38 -14.85
CA GLN A 45 4.65 15.32 -14.56
C GLN A 45 5.05 15.21 -13.09
N ASN A 46 6.30 14.85 -12.82
CA ASN A 46 6.84 14.86 -11.47
C ASN A 46 7.08 16.28 -10.98
N ILE A 47 6.78 16.53 -9.71
CA ILE A 47 7.01 17.83 -9.06
C ILE A 47 7.59 17.61 -7.66
N VAL A 48 8.43 18.52 -7.22
CA VAL A 48 8.95 18.55 -5.85
C VAL A 48 8.20 19.62 -5.07
N LEU A 49 7.63 19.21 -3.93
CA LEU A 49 6.91 20.10 -3.01
C LEU A 49 7.75 20.27 -1.75
N ASP A 50 8.40 21.42 -1.63
CA ASP A 50 9.21 21.80 -0.47
C ASP A 50 8.35 22.53 0.56
N ASN A 51 8.15 21.92 1.72
CA ASN A 51 7.55 22.57 2.88
C ASN A 51 8.59 23.50 3.52
N LYS A 52 8.57 24.77 3.11
CA LYS A 52 9.46 25.81 3.69
C LYS A 52 8.97 26.31 5.05
N ASP A 53 7.71 26.07 5.37
CA ASP A 53 7.06 26.48 6.60
C ASP A 53 6.94 25.27 7.53
N THR A 54 7.68 25.27 8.62
CA THR A 54 7.69 24.20 9.63
C THR A 54 6.41 24.19 10.48
N ASP A 55 5.61 25.28 10.46
CA ASP A 55 4.37 25.37 11.24
C ASP A 55 3.16 24.78 10.50
N ASN A 56 3.29 24.50 9.19
CA ASN A 56 2.25 23.86 8.38
C ASN A 56 2.86 22.83 7.41
N GLU A 57 2.95 21.61 7.84
CA GLU A 57 3.54 20.47 7.10
C GLU A 57 2.95 20.25 5.69
N HIS A 58 1.72 20.74 5.43
CA HIS A 58 1.01 20.53 4.17
C HIS A 58 0.85 21.80 3.32
N SER A 59 1.50 22.93 3.70
CA SER A 59 1.35 24.21 3.02
C SER A 59 1.74 24.14 1.55
N ALA A 60 2.86 23.48 1.22
CA ALA A 60 3.34 23.38 -0.15
C ALA A 60 2.36 22.66 -1.09
N VAL A 61 1.66 21.62 -0.58
CA VAL A 61 0.62 20.91 -1.34
C VAL A 61 -0.55 21.86 -1.62
N ILE A 62 -1.02 22.59 -0.60
CA ILE A 62 -2.15 23.50 -0.71
C ILE A 62 -1.84 24.63 -1.68
N GLU A 63 -0.69 25.28 -1.54
CA GLU A 63 -0.24 26.36 -2.42
C GLU A 63 -0.11 25.90 -3.86
N PHE A 64 0.48 24.72 -4.08
CA PHE A 64 0.58 24.13 -5.42
C PHE A 64 -0.81 23.90 -6.03
N CYS A 65 -1.74 23.29 -5.26
CA CYS A 65 -3.10 23.02 -5.73
C CYS A 65 -3.83 24.31 -6.12
N GLN A 66 -3.74 25.36 -5.30
CA GLN A 66 -4.40 26.64 -5.55
C GLN A 66 -3.77 27.39 -6.73
N TYR A 67 -2.44 27.34 -6.88
CA TYR A 67 -1.74 28.04 -7.95
C TYR A 67 -1.95 27.40 -9.32
N ASN A 68 -2.07 26.06 -9.37
CA ASN A 68 -2.18 25.30 -10.62
C ASN A 68 -3.61 24.89 -10.95
N ASP A 69 -4.62 25.29 -10.15
CA ASP A 69 -6.02 24.89 -10.29
C ASP A 69 -6.18 23.35 -10.34
N ILE A 70 -5.62 22.65 -9.32
CA ILE A 70 -5.74 21.19 -9.20
C ILE A 70 -7.17 20.85 -8.81
N ASP A 71 -7.81 19.98 -9.60
CA ASP A 71 -9.19 19.54 -9.36
C ASP A 71 -9.28 18.50 -8.24
N ILE A 72 -8.33 17.55 -8.20
CA ILE A 72 -8.35 16.42 -7.25
C ILE A 72 -6.93 16.11 -6.77
N VAL A 73 -6.80 15.86 -5.46
CA VAL A 73 -5.60 15.28 -4.85
C VAL A 73 -5.89 13.83 -4.44
N ILE A 74 -5.03 12.88 -4.81
CA ILE A 74 -5.08 11.48 -4.38
C ILE A 74 -3.83 11.21 -3.55
N VAL A 75 -4.01 10.79 -2.28
CA VAL A 75 -2.89 10.54 -1.38
C VAL A 75 -2.57 9.05 -1.38
N GLY A 76 -1.35 8.71 -1.79
CA GLY A 76 -0.87 7.33 -1.84
C GLY A 76 -0.37 6.80 -0.49
N PRO A 77 0.66 7.42 0.15
CA PRO A 77 1.27 6.90 1.37
C PRO A 77 0.50 7.27 2.64
N GLU A 78 0.70 6.49 3.70
CA GLU A 78 0.03 6.63 4.99
C GLU A 78 0.50 7.86 5.80
N ALA A 79 1.79 8.21 5.74
CA ALA A 79 2.34 9.25 6.61
C ALA A 79 1.63 10.62 6.46
N PRO A 80 1.43 11.16 5.24
CA PRO A 80 0.67 12.40 5.08
C PRO A 80 -0.79 12.29 5.55
N LEU A 81 -1.43 11.12 5.46
CA LEU A 81 -2.79 10.90 5.94
C LEU A 81 -2.85 11.00 7.47
N VAL A 82 -1.92 10.34 8.15
CA VAL A 82 -1.82 10.36 9.62
C VAL A 82 -1.51 11.77 10.14
N THR A 83 -0.69 12.54 9.42
CA THR A 83 -0.37 13.94 9.79
C THR A 83 -1.42 14.96 9.35
N GLY A 84 -2.53 14.52 8.70
CA GLY A 84 -3.73 15.34 8.47
C GLY A 84 -3.75 16.14 7.18
N ILE A 85 -3.10 15.67 6.12
CA ILE A 85 -3.12 16.33 4.80
C ILE A 85 -4.57 16.54 4.29
N ILE A 86 -5.47 15.58 4.54
CA ILE A 86 -6.88 15.66 4.09
C ILE A 86 -7.61 16.77 4.86
N ASP A 87 -7.38 16.88 6.18
CA ASP A 87 -7.96 17.92 7.01
C ASP A 87 -7.48 19.31 6.55
N ALA A 88 -6.18 19.43 6.25
CA ALA A 88 -5.59 20.67 5.75
C ALA A 88 -6.14 21.06 4.36
N CYS A 89 -6.25 20.11 3.44
CA CYS A 89 -6.85 20.31 2.11
C CYS A 89 -8.31 20.76 2.21
N ARG A 90 -9.14 20.06 3.00
CA ARG A 90 -10.55 20.42 3.22
C ARG A 90 -10.71 21.82 3.78
N LYS A 91 -9.88 22.20 4.77
CA LYS A 91 -9.87 23.56 5.35
C LYS A 91 -9.51 24.62 4.31
N ALA A 92 -8.66 24.29 3.35
CA ALA A 92 -8.22 25.19 2.27
C ALA A 92 -9.16 25.16 1.04
N GLY A 93 -10.21 24.35 1.03
CA GLY A 93 -11.14 24.19 -0.10
C GLY A 93 -10.57 23.36 -1.25
N VAL A 94 -9.50 22.58 -1.01
CA VAL A 94 -8.90 21.66 -1.98
C VAL A 94 -9.58 20.31 -1.88
N GLN A 95 -10.03 19.76 -3.02
CA GLN A 95 -10.64 18.43 -3.10
C GLN A 95 -9.55 17.36 -2.97
N ALA A 96 -9.60 16.56 -1.91
CA ALA A 96 -8.59 15.54 -1.63
C ALA A 96 -9.25 14.22 -1.22
N TRP A 97 -8.82 13.13 -1.86
CA TRP A 97 -9.29 11.78 -1.61
C TRP A 97 -8.38 11.07 -0.60
N GLY A 98 -8.94 10.75 0.53
CA GLY A 98 -8.29 10.07 1.64
C GLY A 98 -9.05 10.31 2.95
N PRO A 99 -8.75 9.54 4.02
CA PRO A 99 -9.34 9.72 5.34
C PRO A 99 -8.73 10.93 6.07
N THR A 100 -9.51 11.50 6.98
CA THR A 100 -9.01 12.49 7.94
C THR A 100 -7.97 11.87 8.88
N ALA A 101 -7.18 12.70 9.56
CA ALA A 101 -6.20 12.23 10.56
C ALA A 101 -6.85 11.37 11.65
N TYR A 102 -8.10 11.67 12.04
CA TYR A 102 -8.83 10.83 12.98
C TYR A 102 -9.04 9.40 12.46
N CYS A 103 -9.56 9.26 11.23
CA CYS A 103 -9.79 7.96 10.62
C CYS A 103 -8.47 7.23 10.28
N ALA A 104 -7.43 7.98 9.93
CA ALA A 104 -6.11 7.43 9.62
C ALA A 104 -5.41 6.79 10.84
N GLN A 105 -5.89 7.02 12.07
CA GLN A 105 -5.43 6.30 13.25
C GLN A 105 -5.66 4.78 13.17
N LEU A 106 -6.59 4.30 12.34
CA LEU A 106 -6.77 2.85 12.09
C LEU A 106 -5.49 2.20 11.56
N GLU A 107 -4.63 2.94 10.84
CA GLU A 107 -3.30 2.49 10.41
C GLU A 107 -2.19 3.07 11.31
N GLY A 108 -2.34 4.34 11.72
CA GLY A 108 -1.32 5.09 12.45
C GLY A 108 -1.07 4.62 13.87
N SER A 109 -2.04 3.96 14.53
CA SER A 109 -1.92 3.41 15.88
C SER A 109 -2.59 2.04 15.98
N LYS A 110 -1.77 1.02 16.25
CA LYS A 110 -2.28 -0.35 16.45
C LYS A 110 -3.15 -0.47 17.69
N THR A 111 -2.80 0.27 18.74
CA THR A 111 -3.62 0.35 19.96
C THR A 111 -5.00 0.91 19.66
N PHE A 112 -5.06 2.05 18.94
CA PHE A 112 -6.35 2.63 18.52
C PHE A 112 -7.16 1.64 17.67
N ALA A 113 -6.52 1.02 16.66
CA ALA A 113 -7.19 0.06 15.79
C ALA A 113 -7.77 -1.13 16.56
N LYS A 114 -7.00 -1.67 17.52
CA LYS A 114 -7.46 -2.81 18.33
C LYS A 114 -8.61 -2.43 19.29
N GLU A 115 -8.50 -1.30 19.96
CA GLU A 115 -9.58 -0.78 20.82
C GLU A 115 -10.84 -0.49 19.98
N PHE A 116 -10.67 0.11 18.80
CA PHE A 116 -11.76 0.37 17.86
C PHE A 116 -12.46 -0.92 17.44
N MET A 117 -11.70 -1.95 17.02
CA MET A 117 -12.26 -3.24 16.64
C MET A 117 -13.01 -3.92 17.80
N GLN A 118 -12.41 -3.93 18.98
CA GLN A 118 -13.03 -4.51 20.17
C GLN A 118 -14.34 -3.83 20.53
N ASN A 119 -14.35 -2.48 20.55
CA ASN A 119 -15.52 -1.68 20.93
C ASN A 119 -16.69 -1.83 19.93
N ASN A 120 -16.39 -2.20 18.68
CA ASN A 120 -17.37 -2.33 17.61
C ASN A 120 -17.62 -3.79 17.16
N ASN A 121 -17.15 -4.77 17.97
CA ASN A 121 -17.30 -6.21 17.71
C ASN A 121 -16.78 -6.66 16.33
N ILE A 122 -15.72 -6.02 15.81
CA ILE A 122 -15.05 -6.41 14.58
C ILE A 122 -14.09 -7.56 14.87
N PRO A 123 -14.18 -8.69 14.16
CA PRO A 123 -13.35 -9.87 14.42
C PRO A 123 -11.86 -9.55 14.24
N THR A 124 -11.05 -9.84 15.25
CA THR A 124 -9.58 -9.70 15.22
C THR A 124 -8.97 -10.62 16.26
N ALA A 125 -7.65 -10.85 16.19
CA ALA A 125 -6.91 -11.61 17.18
C ALA A 125 -7.06 -11.04 18.59
N ALA A 126 -7.13 -11.91 19.61
CA ALA A 126 -6.99 -11.50 21.00
C ALA A 126 -5.67 -10.76 21.20
N TYR A 127 -5.67 -9.68 21.99
CA TYR A 127 -4.50 -8.83 22.13
C TYR A 127 -4.38 -8.20 23.49
N GLN A 128 -3.16 -7.74 23.82
CA GLN A 128 -2.90 -6.86 24.94
C GLN A 128 -1.75 -5.89 24.64
N GLY A 129 -1.89 -4.63 25.08
CA GLY A 129 -0.89 -3.57 24.91
C GLY A 129 0.00 -3.43 26.16
N PHE A 130 1.30 -3.14 25.94
CA PHE A 130 2.29 -2.98 27.00
C PHE A 130 3.22 -1.81 26.71
N THR A 131 3.64 -1.13 27.80
CA THR A 131 4.64 -0.06 27.78
C THR A 131 5.91 -0.42 28.55
N ASP A 132 5.93 -1.59 29.23
CA ASP A 132 7.10 -2.11 29.93
C ASP A 132 7.40 -3.57 29.52
N ALA A 133 8.68 -3.88 29.38
CA ALA A 133 9.13 -5.17 28.89
C ALA A 133 8.84 -6.31 29.89
N ALA A 134 8.84 -6.05 31.20
CA ALA A 134 8.66 -7.11 32.19
C ALA A 134 7.23 -7.66 32.15
N SER A 135 6.22 -6.78 32.13
CA SER A 135 4.81 -7.17 31.99
C SER A 135 4.52 -7.82 30.64
N ALA A 136 5.13 -7.31 29.56
CA ALA A 136 4.99 -7.88 28.22
C ALA A 136 5.53 -9.34 28.16
N LYS A 137 6.71 -9.59 28.72
CA LYS A 137 7.31 -10.93 28.79
C LYS A 137 6.50 -11.88 29.67
N ALA A 138 6.02 -11.42 30.84
CA ALA A 138 5.19 -12.23 31.70
C ALA A 138 3.89 -12.67 30.99
N TYR A 139 3.29 -11.80 30.18
CA TYR A 139 2.13 -12.14 29.35
C TYR A 139 2.47 -13.19 28.28
N VAL A 140 3.63 -13.08 27.61
CA VAL A 140 4.09 -14.08 26.65
C VAL A 140 4.33 -15.43 27.34
N ASP A 141 4.91 -15.45 28.54
CA ASP A 141 5.13 -16.69 29.30
C ASP A 141 3.82 -17.38 29.68
N GLU A 142 2.74 -16.62 29.91
CA GLU A 142 1.41 -17.13 30.19
C GLU A 142 0.70 -17.65 28.93
N GLN A 143 0.79 -16.92 27.80
CA GLN A 143 0.08 -17.26 26.56
C GLN A 143 0.79 -18.34 25.75
N GLY A 144 2.14 -18.40 25.83
CA GLY A 144 2.97 -19.29 25.03
C GLY A 144 3.22 -18.77 23.60
N ALA A 145 3.80 -19.64 22.77
CA ALA A 145 4.08 -19.35 21.36
C ALA A 145 3.43 -20.45 20.47
N PRO A 146 3.16 -20.18 19.18
CA PRO A 146 3.49 -18.95 18.45
C PRO A 146 2.63 -17.75 18.87
N ILE A 147 3.25 -16.53 18.80
CA ILE A 147 2.62 -15.29 19.22
C ILE A 147 3.16 -14.13 18.37
N VAL A 148 2.39 -13.04 18.22
CA VAL A 148 2.78 -11.91 17.36
C VAL A 148 3.06 -10.67 18.21
N ILE A 149 4.25 -10.08 18.03
CA ILE A 149 4.68 -8.85 18.70
C ILE A 149 4.70 -7.73 17.67
N LYS A 150 3.96 -6.63 17.94
CA LYS A 150 3.86 -5.47 17.04
C LYS A 150 4.26 -4.20 17.78
N ALA A 151 5.13 -3.38 17.18
CA ALA A 151 5.35 -2.00 17.63
C ALA A 151 4.10 -1.15 17.33
N ASP A 152 3.68 -0.28 18.26
CA ASP A 152 2.56 0.64 18.05
C ASP A 152 3.03 1.83 17.21
N GLY A 153 2.35 2.11 16.08
CA GLY A 153 2.68 3.17 15.14
C GLY A 153 3.22 2.66 13.79
N LEU A 154 3.58 3.63 12.94
CA LEU A 154 4.07 3.35 11.58
C LEU A 154 5.51 2.81 11.63
N ALA A 155 5.71 1.58 11.20
CA ALA A 155 7.02 0.90 11.17
C ALA A 155 7.33 0.26 9.81
N ALA A 156 6.62 0.65 8.73
CA ALA A 156 6.83 0.19 7.36
C ALA A 156 6.94 -1.36 7.22
N GLY A 157 6.05 -2.10 7.94
CA GLY A 157 6.04 -3.56 7.96
C GLY A 157 7.15 -4.23 8.77
N LYS A 158 8.13 -3.47 9.27
CA LYS A 158 9.29 -4.01 10.03
C LYS A 158 8.99 -4.15 11.53
N GLY A 159 7.95 -3.53 12.03
CA GLY A 159 7.54 -3.57 13.44
C GLY A 159 6.65 -4.76 13.81
N VAL A 160 6.60 -5.82 13.00
CA VAL A 160 5.78 -7.02 13.26
C VAL A 160 6.68 -8.25 13.26
N ILE A 161 6.71 -8.98 14.37
CA ILE A 161 7.48 -10.20 14.55
C ILE A 161 6.54 -11.32 14.94
N VAL A 162 6.48 -12.36 14.11
CA VAL A 162 5.85 -13.64 14.44
C VAL A 162 6.90 -14.46 15.19
N ALA A 163 6.70 -14.65 16.47
CA ALA A 163 7.62 -15.40 17.34
C ALA A 163 7.13 -16.86 17.45
N GLU A 164 7.95 -17.78 16.97
CA GLU A 164 7.68 -19.22 17.03
C GLU A 164 7.97 -19.80 18.42
N THR A 165 8.79 -19.08 19.22
CA THR A 165 9.13 -19.46 20.59
C THR A 165 9.04 -18.26 21.54
N THR A 166 8.88 -18.54 22.83
CA THR A 166 8.81 -17.48 23.85
C THR A 166 10.13 -16.70 23.94
N GLU A 167 11.27 -17.32 23.69
CA GLU A 167 12.57 -16.66 23.64
C GLU A 167 12.66 -15.64 22.50
N GLN A 168 12.15 -16.00 21.31
CA GLN A 168 12.06 -15.06 20.17
C GLN A 168 11.15 -13.87 20.49
N ALA A 169 10.01 -14.12 21.16
CA ALA A 169 9.11 -13.07 21.60
C ALA A 169 9.75 -12.12 22.61
N HIS A 170 10.51 -12.67 23.58
CA HIS A 170 11.26 -11.87 24.58
C HIS A 170 12.30 -10.96 23.91
N VAL A 171 13.06 -11.48 22.93
CA VAL A 171 14.03 -10.68 22.16
C VAL A 171 13.31 -9.56 21.40
N ALA A 172 12.19 -9.86 20.74
CA ALA A 172 11.40 -8.86 20.01
C ALA A 172 10.88 -7.75 20.94
N ILE A 173 10.42 -8.10 22.15
CA ILE A 173 9.96 -7.14 23.17
C ILE A 173 11.11 -6.23 23.61
N ASP A 174 12.31 -6.80 23.88
CA ASP A 174 13.48 -6.01 24.27
C ASP A 174 13.90 -5.05 23.15
N ASP A 175 14.00 -5.53 21.92
CA ASP A 175 14.34 -4.73 20.74
C ASP A 175 13.37 -3.54 20.55
N MET A 176 12.09 -3.73 20.82
CA MET A 176 11.08 -2.70 20.64
C MET A 176 11.02 -1.72 21.83
N LEU A 177 10.88 -2.23 23.05
CA LEU A 177 10.63 -1.40 24.24
C LEU A 177 11.90 -0.91 24.94
N ALA A 178 12.98 -1.74 25.00
CA ALA A 178 14.18 -1.38 25.72
C ALA A 178 15.20 -0.65 24.85
N ASP A 179 15.42 -1.12 23.62
CA ASP A 179 16.43 -0.58 22.70
C ASP A 179 15.89 0.54 21.80
N ASN A 180 14.57 0.80 21.86
CA ASN A 180 13.88 1.84 21.09
C ASN A 180 14.22 1.84 19.59
N LYS A 181 14.36 0.65 18.99
CA LYS A 181 14.74 0.48 17.57
C LYS A 181 13.76 1.15 16.59
N PHE A 182 12.53 1.43 17.04
CA PHE A 182 11.46 2.02 16.22
C PHE A 182 11.08 3.44 16.66
N GLY A 183 11.93 4.12 17.46
CA GLY A 183 11.64 5.47 17.95
C GLY A 183 10.31 5.54 18.72
N ASP A 184 9.53 6.59 18.49
CA ASP A 184 8.24 6.78 19.20
C ASP A 184 7.25 5.62 18.97
N ALA A 185 7.31 4.95 17.79
CA ALA A 185 6.50 3.76 17.50
C ALA A 185 6.85 2.56 18.40
N GLY A 186 8.08 2.50 18.92
CA GLY A 186 8.55 1.47 19.85
C GLY A 186 8.23 1.73 21.32
N SER A 187 7.64 2.87 21.67
CA SER A 187 7.29 3.21 23.06
C SER A 187 6.19 2.33 23.66
N ARG A 188 5.47 1.59 22.82
CA ARG A 188 4.43 0.62 23.17
C ARG A 188 4.49 -0.57 22.22
N VAL A 189 4.17 -1.76 22.74
CA VAL A 189 3.95 -2.96 21.93
C VAL A 189 2.53 -3.48 22.10
N VAL A 190 2.00 -4.05 21.04
CA VAL A 190 0.76 -4.83 21.03
C VAL A 190 1.15 -6.30 20.81
N ILE A 191 0.75 -7.16 21.72
CA ILE A 191 0.98 -8.61 21.63
C ILE A 191 -0.35 -9.25 21.26
N GLU A 192 -0.32 -10.04 20.18
CA GLU A 192 -1.51 -10.65 19.58
C GLU A 192 -1.39 -12.16 19.51
N GLN A 193 -2.53 -12.83 19.63
CA GLN A 193 -2.67 -14.24 19.30
C GLN A 193 -2.24 -14.48 17.85
N PHE A 194 -1.48 -15.54 17.61
CA PHE A 194 -1.18 -16.00 16.27
C PHE A 194 -2.44 -16.59 15.62
N LEU A 195 -2.87 -16.02 14.49
CA LEU A 195 -3.99 -16.52 13.70
C LEU A 195 -3.49 -17.50 12.66
N GLN A 196 -4.26 -18.57 12.42
CA GLN A 196 -4.02 -19.55 11.36
C GLN A 196 -5.03 -19.37 10.24
N GLY A 197 -4.59 -19.50 8.99
CA GLY A 197 -5.43 -19.33 7.81
C GLY A 197 -4.66 -18.82 6.61
N GLU A 198 -5.37 -18.26 5.66
CA GLU A 198 -4.78 -17.55 4.51
C GLU A 198 -4.96 -16.04 4.63
N GLU A 199 -3.90 -15.30 4.37
CA GLU A 199 -3.99 -13.83 4.31
C GLU A 199 -4.68 -13.37 3.02
N ALA A 200 -5.52 -12.34 3.14
CA ALA A 200 -6.16 -11.69 2.00
C ALA A 200 -6.24 -10.17 2.23
N SER A 201 -6.17 -9.43 1.13
CA SER A 201 -6.32 -7.98 1.09
C SER A 201 -7.71 -7.63 0.57
N PHE A 202 -8.54 -7.01 1.41
CA PHE A 202 -9.88 -6.56 1.07
C PHE A 202 -9.92 -5.04 1.10
N ILE A 203 -10.08 -4.42 -0.05
CA ILE A 203 -9.97 -2.97 -0.20
C ILE A 203 -11.32 -2.41 -0.65
N CYS A 204 -11.72 -1.30 -0.05
CA CYS A 204 -12.92 -0.55 -0.43
C CYS A 204 -12.58 0.92 -0.69
N MET A 205 -13.35 1.56 -1.59
CA MET A 205 -13.54 2.99 -1.58
C MET A 205 -14.75 3.32 -0.72
N ILE A 206 -14.68 4.36 0.10
CA ILE A 206 -15.74 4.77 1.03
C ILE A 206 -15.90 6.29 0.95
N ASP A 207 -17.14 6.79 0.97
CA ASP A 207 -17.46 8.22 0.94
C ASP A 207 -18.34 8.68 2.11
N GLY A 208 -18.20 8.05 3.25
CA GLY A 208 -19.02 8.27 4.44
C GLY A 208 -20.08 7.20 4.59
N ASP A 209 -21.02 7.09 3.67
CA ASP A 209 -22.14 6.14 3.73
C ASP A 209 -22.06 5.04 2.67
N ASN A 210 -21.51 5.37 1.49
CA ASN A 210 -21.41 4.42 0.40
C ASN A 210 -20.10 3.68 0.43
N ILE A 211 -20.16 2.39 0.14
CA ILE A 211 -19.01 1.48 0.10
C ILE A 211 -18.96 0.85 -1.28
N LEU A 212 -17.83 1.01 -1.96
CA LEU A 212 -17.51 0.33 -3.21
C LEU A 212 -16.37 -0.67 -2.96
N PRO A 213 -16.65 -1.98 -2.87
CA PRO A 213 -15.60 -2.98 -2.81
C PRO A 213 -14.76 -2.97 -4.09
N MET A 214 -13.45 -2.96 -3.95
CA MET A 214 -12.52 -3.15 -5.05
C MET A 214 -12.28 -4.64 -5.29
N ALA A 215 -11.59 -4.99 -6.39
CA ALA A 215 -11.18 -6.36 -6.60
C ALA A 215 -10.27 -6.82 -5.44
N THR A 216 -10.49 -8.05 -4.97
CA THR A 216 -9.69 -8.65 -3.89
C THR A 216 -8.27 -8.98 -4.35
N SER A 217 -7.32 -9.08 -3.42
CA SER A 217 -5.93 -9.40 -3.71
C SER A 217 -5.31 -10.25 -2.60
N GLN A 218 -4.23 -10.97 -2.91
CA GLN A 218 -3.35 -11.59 -1.92
C GLN A 218 -1.92 -11.15 -2.21
N ASP A 219 -1.19 -10.73 -1.17
CA ASP A 219 0.21 -10.36 -1.24
C ASP A 219 1.13 -11.47 -0.66
N HIS A 220 2.42 -11.37 -0.96
CA HIS A 220 3.47 -12.26 -0.47
C HIS A 220 4.48 -11.45 0.33
N LYS A 221 4.36 -11.49 1.65
CA LYS A 221 5.13 -10.62 2.56
C LYS A 221 6.56 -11.08 2.82
N ARG A 222 6.85 -12.38 2.70
CA ARG A 222 8.19 -12.92 2.96
C ARG A 222 9.16 -12.64 1.80
N ALA A 223 10.41 -12.33 2.15
CA ALA A 223 11.43 -11.89 1.18
C ALA A 223 11.81 -12.97 0.16
N PHE A 224 11.76 -14.26 0.53
CA PHE A 224 12.29 -15.36 -0.28
C PHE A 224 11.21 -16.40 -0.60
N GLU A 225 11.49 -17.20 -1.65
CA GLU A 225 10.64 -18.30 -2.10
C GLU A 225 10.28 -19.27 -0.95
N GLY A 226 9.10 -19.88 -1.03
CA GLY A 226 8.58 -20.76 0.00
C GLY A 226 8.20 -20.03 1.30
N ASP A 227 7.89 -18.73 1.22
CA ASP A 227 7.52 -17.87 2.35
C ASP A 227 8.57 -17.90 3.47
N THR A 228 9.84 -17.79 3.09
CA THR A 228 10.99 -17.77 4.00
C THR A 228 11.63 -16.39 4.10
N GLY A 229 12.50 -16.21 5.12
CA GLY A 229 13.19 -14.93 5.35
C GLY A 229 12.34 -13.91 6.12
N PRO A 230 12.80 -12.65 6.18
CA PRO A 230 12.11 -11.58 6.90
C PRO A 230 10.80 -11.14 6.21
N ASN A 231 9.91 -10.52 6.96
CA ASN A 231 8.77 -9.79 6.41
C ASN A 231 9.25 -8.55 5.65
N THR A 232 8.50 -8.22 4.59
CA THR A 232 8.76 -7.07 3.72
C THR A 232 7.48 -6.24 3.56
N GLY A 233 7.53 -5.19 2.74
CA GLY A 233 6.33 -4.48 2.29
C GLY A 233 5.52 -5.22 1.23
N GLY A 234 5.91 -6.45 0.85
CA GLY A 234 5.30 -7.27 -0.21
C GLY A 234 6.24 -7.49 -1.39
N MET A 235 6.47 -8.77 -1.74
CA MET A 235 7.32 -9.20 -2.87
C MET A 235 6.52 -9.47 -4.14
N GLY A 236 5.21 -9.33 -4.07
CA GLY A 236 4.28 -9.49 -5.18
C GLY A 236 2.87 -9.71 -4.67
N ALA A 237 1.92 -9.54 -5.56
CA ALA A 237 0.50 -9.74 -5.27
C ALA A 237 -0.25 -10.16 -6.53
N TYR A 238 -1.42 -10.76 -6.35
CA TYR A 238 -2.32 -11.09 -7.44
C TYR A 238 -3.76 -10.73 -7.12
N SER A 239 -4.57 -10.58 -8.13
CA SER A 239 -6.00 -10.26 -8.07
C SER A 239 -6.75 -11.03 -9.17
N PRO A 240 -7.93 -11.66 -8.87
CA PRO A 240 -8.59 -11.70 -7.58
C PRO A 240 -7.95 -12.68 -6.60
N ALA A 241 -8.35 -12.62 -5.32
CA ALA A 241 -7.97 -13.56 -4.27
C ALA A 241 -8.97 -14.72 -4.22
N PRO A 242 -8.63 -15.96 -4.61
CA PRO A 242 -9.58 -17.07 -4.62
C PRO A 242 -10.08 -17.49 -3.23
N VAL A 243 -9.33 -17.19 -2.17
CA VAL A 243 -9.75 -17.44 -0.78
C VAL A 243 -10.95 -16.59 -0.38
N VAL A 244 -11.13 -15.42 -1.01
CA VAL A 244 -12.29 -14.56 -0.77
C VAL A 244 -13.44 -14.99 -1.69
N THR A 245 -14.12 -16.07 -1.29
CA THR A 245 -15.35 -16.54 -1.92
C THR A 245 -16.49 -15.53 -1.71
N ASP A 246 -17.63 -15.70 -2.41
CA ASP A 246 -18.81 -14.86 -2.20
C ASP A 246 -19.29 -14.87 -0.73
N GLU A 247 -19.20 -16.02 -0.06
CA GLU A 247 -19.53 -16.14 1.36
C GLU A 247 -18.58 -15.33 2.23
N VAL A 248 -17.27 -15.47 2.02
CA VAL A 248 -16.24 -14.70 2.74
C VAL A 248 -16.41 -13.21 2.47
N HIS A 249 -16.63 -12.83 1.21
CA HIS A 249 -16.91 -11.43 0.84
C HIS A 249 -18.08 -10.85 1.64
N ASN A 250 -19.19 -11.58 1.72
CA ASN A 250 -20.37 -11.13 2.48
C ASN A 250 -20.08 -11.02 3.99
N LYS A 251 -19.31 -11.97 4.57
CA LYS A 251 -18.86 -11.89 5.96
C LYS A 251 -17.98 -10.66 6.19
N VAL A 252 -17.01 -10.41 5.31
CA VAL A 252 -16.13 -9.23 5.42
C VAL A 252 -16.93 -7.94 5.35
N MET A 253 -17.85 -7.82 4.39
CA MET A 253 -18.70 -6.63 4.27
C MET A 253 -19.55 -6.39 5.52
N THR A 254 -20.17 -7.44 6.07
CA THR A 254 -21.12 -7.30 7.19
C THR A 254 -20.46 -7.27 8.56
N GLN A 255 -19.33 -7.95 8.75
CA GLN A 255 -18.67 -8.08 10.06
C GLN A 255 -17.46 -7.17 10.22
N VAL A 256 -16.90 -6.63 9.11
CA VAL A 256 -15.69 -5.79 9.16
C VAL A 256 -15.97 -4.41 8.58
N ILE A 257 -16.29 -4.31 7.28
CA ILE A 257 -16.32 -3.01 6.59
C ILE A 257 -17.50 -2.14 7.04
N GLN A 258 -18.72 -2.68 7.05
CA GLN A 258 -19.90 -1.92 7.49
C GLN A 258 -19.78 -1.45 8.94
N PRO A 259 -19.34 -2.29 9.91
CA PRO A 259 -19.09 -1.82 11.27
C PRO A 259 -18.05 -0.71 11.40
N VAL A 260 -17.00 -0.69 10.56
CA VAL A 260 -16.04 0.43 10.54
C VAL A 260 -16.73 1.72 10.11
N VAL A 261 -17.51 1.67 9.03
CA VAL A 261 -18.24 2.84 8.50
C VAL A 261 -19.24 3.37 9.53
N ASP A 262 -20.04 2.48 10.11
CA ASP A 262 -21.06 2.85 11.10
C ASP A 262 -20.42 3.47 12.34
N ALA A 263 -19.33 2.90 12.84
CA ALA A 263 -18.64 3.40 14.02
C ALA A 263 -17.97 4.76 13.77
N MET A 264 -17.34 4.95 12.61
CA MET A 264 -16.75 6.24 12.26
C MET A 264 -17.82 7.32 12.09
N ASN A 265 -18.95 7.00 11.48
CA ASN A 265 -20.09 7.91 11.36
C ASN A 265 -20.68 8.27 12.74
N ALA A 266 -20.86 7.27 13.61
CA ALA A 266 -21.34 7.49 14.98
C ALA A 266 -20.40 8.35 15.82
N ALA A 267 -19.08 8.26 15.57
CA ALA A 267 -18.07 9.10 16.20
C ALA A 267 -18.03 10.54 15.61
N GLY A 268 -18.80 10.84 14.57
CA GLY A 268 -18.81 12.15 13.89
C GLY A 268 -17.62 12.36 12.93
N HIS A 269 -16.94 11.28 12.55
CA HIS A 269 -15.80 11.27 11.65
C HIS A 269 -16.04 10.35 10.44
N PRO A 270 -16.94 10.71 9.50
CA PRO A 270 -17.22 9.88 8.33
C PRO A 270 -15.95 9.52 7.58
N TYR A 271 -15.77 8.21 7.30
CA TYR A 271 -14.62 7.75 6.55
C TYR A 271 -14.75 8.11 5.07
N THR A 272 -13.75 8.72 4.49
CA THR A 272 -13.65 8.98 3.04
C THR A 272 -12.28 8.52 2.56
N GLY A 273 -12.21 7.75 1.47
CA GLY A 273 -10.92 7.28 0.97
C GLY A 273 -10.88 5.79 0.73
N PHE A 274 -9.68 5.26 0.54
CA PHE A 274 -9.44 3.82 0.49
C PHE A 274 -9.31 3.27 1.90
N LEU A 275 -10.04 2.21 2.20
CA LEU A 275 -9.88 1.40 3.40
C LEU A 275 -9.43 0.00 2.97
N TYR A 276 -8.26 -0.40 3.40
CA TYR A 276 -7.73 -1.74 3.23
C TYR A 276 -7.84 -2.50 4.56
N ALA A 277 -8.56 -3.61 4.57
CA ALA A 277 -8.57 -4.59 5.63
C ALA A 277 -7.64 -5.75 5.25
N GLY A 278 -6.51 -5.91 5.96
CA GLY A 278 -5.68 -7.09 5.92
C GLY A 278 -6.35 -8.17 6.77
N LEU A 279 -6.67 -9.28 6.16
CA LEU A 279 -7.49 -10.34 6.76
C LEU A 279 -6.71 -11.65 6.88
N MET A 280 -6.95 -12.40 7.96
CA MET A 280 -6.71 -13.82 8.03
C MET A 280 -8.06 -14.51 7.85
N ILE A 281 -8.17 -15.37 6.83
CA ILE A 281 -9.35 -16.21 6.58
C ILE A 281 -9.03 -17.61 7.10
N ASP A 282 -9.77 -18.04 8.11
CA ASP A 282 -9.57 -19.37 8.69
C ASP A 282 -10.18 -20.50 7.84
N ASP A 283 -9.97 -21.74 8.25
CA ASP A 283 -10.47 -22.93 7.53
C ASP A 283 -12.01 -23.00 7.48
N ALA A 284 -12.72 -22.26 8.35
CA ALA A 284 -14.18 -22.14 8.33
C ALA A 284 -14.67 -21.01 7.41
N GLY A 285 -13.75 -20.25 6.82
CA GLY A 285 -14.04 -19.07 6.01
C GLY A 285 -14.47 -17.87 6.84
N ASP A 286 -14.05 -17.79 8.11
CA ASP A 286 -14.32 -16.65 8.97
C ASP A 286 -13.16 -15.64 8.87
N PRO A 287 -13.46 -14.35 8.62
CA PRO A 287 -12.45 -13.32 8.48
C PRO A 287 -12.06 -12.72 9.84
N TYR A 288 -10.76 -12.59 10.09
CA TYR A 288 -10.19 -11.88 11.22
C TYR A 288 -9.28 -10.75 10.73
N VAL A 289 -9.49 -9.53 11.20
CA VAL A 289 -8.65 -8.39 10.82
C VAL A 289 -7.28 -8.51 11.48
N ILE A 290 -6.23 -8.54 10.64
CA ILE A 290 -4.83 -8.47 11.05
C ILE A 290 -4.43 -7.01 11.28
N GLU A 291 -4.79 -6.14 10.32
CA GLU A 291 -4.51 -4.71 10.31
C GLU A 291 -5.46 -3.96 9.37
N PHE A 292 -5.62 -2.66 9.61
CA PHE A 292 -6.18 -1.74 8.63
C PHE A 292 -5.07 -0.89 8.02
N ASN A 293 -5.23 -0.56 6.73
CA ASN A 293 -4.46 0.48 6.07
C ASN A 293 -5.43 1.51 5.49
N CYS A 294 -5.14 2.79 5.70
CA CYS A 294 -6.02 3.89 5.33
C CYS A 294 -5.77 4.40 3.90
N ARG A 295 -5.26 3.57 3.05
CA ARG A 295 -4.83 3.82 1.68
C ARG A 295 -4.83 2.52 0.88
N PHE A 296 -4.61 2.62 -0.43
CA PHE A 296 -4.40 1.44 -1.25
C PHE A 296 -3.15 0.65 -0.81
N GLY A 297 -3.18 -0.67 -0.99
CA GLY A 297 -2.03 -1.54 -0.73
C GLY A 297 -0.87 -1.34 -1.71
N ASP A 298 0.31 -1.76 -1.36
CA ASP A 298 1.49 -1.81 -2.23
C ASP A 298 2.30 -3.09 -1.88
N PRO A 299 2.24 -4.15 -2.74
CA PRO A 299 2.04 -4.10 -4.19
C PRO A 299 0.65 -4.53 -4.71
N GLU A 300 -0.41 -4.48 -3.95
CA GLU A 300 -1.75 -4.91 -4.40
C GLU A 300 -2.37 -3.96 -5.44
N THR A 301 -2.05 -2.66 -5.36
CA THR A 301 -2.60 -1.64 -6.27
C THR A 301 -2.32 -1.97 -7.73
N GLN A 302 -1.13 -2.44 -8.04
CA GLN A 302 -0.69 -2.71 -9.41
C GLN A 302 -1.58 -3.77 -10.10
N PRO A 303 -1.74 -5.00 -9.58
CA PRO A 303 -2.62 -5.99 -10.19
C PRO A 303 -4.12 -5.60 -10.13
N ILE A 304 -4.57 -4.91 -9.08
CA ILE A 304 -5.95 -4.46 -8.98
C ILE A 304 -6.26 -3.43 -10.08
N LEU A 305 -5.42 -2.40 -10.23
CA LEU A 305 -5.66 -1.36 -11.23
C LEU A 305 -5.42 -1.83 -12.67
N MET A 306 -4.58 -2.85 -12.91
CA MET A 306 -4.50 -3.50 -14.23
C MET A 306 -5.85 -4.10 -14.66
N ARG A 307 -6.67 -4.56 -13.71
CA ARG A 307 -8.00 -5.11 -13.96
C ARG A 307 -9.11 -4.06 -13.99
N LEU A 308 -8.88 -2.87 -13.42
CA LEU A 308 -9.92 -1.85 -13.33
C LEU A 308 -10.22 -1.24 -14.71
N GLN A 309 -11.47 -1.36 -15.18
CA GLN A 309 -11.96 -0.79 -16.43
C GLN A 309 -12.73 0.53 -16.20
N SER A 310 -13.30 0.74 -15.01
CA SER A 310 -13.89 2.03 -14.64
C SER A 310 -12.79 3.09 -14.47
N SER A 311 -13.09 4.36 -14.81
CA SER A 311 -12.18 5.47 -14.53
C SER A 311 -11.99 5.66 -13.03
N ILE A 312 -10.77 5.57 -12.54
CA ILE A 312 -10.46 5.85 -11.13
C ILE A 312 -10.75 7.32 -10.76
N VAL A 313 -10.60 8.23 -11.72
CA VAL A 313 -10.88 9.66 -11.55
C VAL A 313 -12.37 9.90 -11.37
N ASP A 314 -13.22 9.23 -12.18
CA ASP A 314 -14.66 9.30 -12.02
C ASP A 314 -15.14 8.73 -10.69
N LEU A 315 -14.55 7.58 -10.27
CA LEU A 315 -14.86 6.98 -8.96
C LEU A 315 -14.46 7.90 -7.79
N VAL A 316 -13.29 8.51 -7.84
CA VAL A 316 -12.84 9.47 -6.82
C VAL A 316 -13.71 10.71 -6.82
N THR A 317 -14.07 11.23 -8.00
CA THR A 317 -14.96 12.40 -8.13
C THR A 317 -16.34 12.11 -7.55
N ALA A 318 -16.91 10.94 -7.88
CA ALA A 318 -18.19 10.50 -7.32
C ALA A 318 -18.11 10.34 -5.79
N GLY A 319 -17.02 9.77 -5.27
CA GLY A 319 -16.81 9.62 -3.83
C GLY A 319 -16.67 10.98 -3.11
N LEU A 320 -15.96 11.94 -3.70
CA LEU A 320 -15.88 13.31 -3.14
C LEU A 320 -17.23 14.03 -3.14
N ALA A 321 -18.14 13.62 -4.03
CA ALA A 321 -19.52 14.13 -4.08
C ALA A 321 -20.50 13.34 -3.19
N GLY A 322 -20.07 12.29 -2.48
CA GLY A 322 -20.94 11.40 -1.70
C GLY A 322 -21.83 10.51 -2.58
N GLN A 323 -21.37 10.13 -3.76
CA GLN A 323 -22.13 9.43 -4.80
C GLN A 323 -21.37 8.22 -5.35
N LEU A 324 -20.57 7.55 -4.53
CA LEU A 324 -19.88 6.33 -4.96
C LEU A 324 -20.88 5.30 -5.51
N PRO A 325 -20.58 4.70 -6.69
CA PRO A 325 -21.38 3.59 -7.18
C PRO A 325 -21.17 2.35 -6.30
N LYS A 326 -22.11 1.41 -6.36
CA LYS A 326 -22.00 0.14 -5.61
C LYS A 326 -21.06 -0.87 -6.26
N GLU A 327 -20.79 -0.71 -7.56
CA GLU A 327 -20.01 -1.61 -8.38
C GLU A 327 -19.11 -0.83 -9.34
N ALA A 328 -17.95 -1.38 -9.65
CA ALA A 328 -17.05 -0.92 -10.71
C ALA A 328 -16.94 -1.99 -11.80
N ASN A 329 -16.49 -1.59 -12.99
CA ASN A 329 -16.26 -2.52 -14.10
C ASN A 329 -14.83 -3.08 -14.02
N TRP A 330 -14.70 -4.38 -14.18
CA TRP A 330 -13.45 -5.12 -14.07
C TRP A 330 -13.17 -5.95 -15.32
N ASP A 331 -11.91 -6.09 -15.67
CA ASP A 331 -11.44 -7.16 -16.55
C ASP A 331 -11.58 -8.48 -15.79
N GLU A 332 -12.20 -9.48 -16.41
CA GLU A 332 -12.42 -10.79 -15.80
C GLU A 332 -11.11 -11.57 -15.63
N ARG A 333 -10.11 -11.26 -16.45
CA ARG A 333 -8.80 -11.90 -16.38
C ARG A 333 -8.10 -11.56 -15.06
N PRO A 334 -7.41 -12.52 -14.44
CA PRO A 334 -6.57 -12.23 -13.29
C PRO A 334 -5.32 -11.45 -13.68
N ALA A 335 -4.79 -10.72 -12.69
CA ALA A 335 -3.53 -10.02 -12.80
C ALA A 335 -2.57 -10.44 -11.67
N LEU A 336 -1.26 -10.47 -11.98
CA LEU A 336 -0.23 -10.80 -11.00
C LEU A 336 0.97 -9.86 -11.16
N GLY A 337 1.46 -9.31 -10.05
CA GLY A 337 2.63 -8.45 -9.97
C GLY A 337 3.79 -9.12 -9.23
N ILE A 338 4.99 -9.03 -9.78
CA ILE A 338 6.25 -9.50 -9.20
C ILE A 338 7.13 -8.30 -8.88
N VAL A 339 7.49 -8.13 -7.62
CA VAL A 339 8.38 -7.06 -7.17
C VAL A 339 9.83 -7.50 -7.36
N ILE A 340 10.62 -6.66 -8.03
CA ILE A 340 12.08 -6.79 -8.08
C ILE A 340 12.66 -5.82 -7.05
N ALA A 341 13.38 -6.36 -6.08
CA ALA A 341 13.96 -5.61 -4.97
C ALA A 341 15.48 -5.43 -5.13
N SER A 342 16.01 -4.38 -4.50
CA SER A 342 17.44 -4.06 -4.48
C SER A 342 18.20 -4.91 -3.46
N LYS A 343 19.51 -4.93 -3.61
CA LYS A 343 20.43 -5.64 -2.72
C LYS A 343 20.22 -5.21 -1.27
N GLY A 344 20.06 -6.20 -0.40
CA GLY A 344 19.91 -6.00 1.06
C GLY A 344 18.49 -5.76 1.55
N TYR A 345 17.51 -5.61 0.65
CA TYR A 345 16.10 -5.46 1.05
C TYR A 345 15.59 -6.70 1.81
N PRO A 346 14.86 -6.56 2.94
CA PRO A 346 14.26 -5.33 3.47
C PRO A 346 15.11 -4.54 4.47
N GLU A 347 16.23 -5.07 4.98
CA GLU A 347 17.03 -4.42 6.04
C GLU A 347 17.69 -3.14 5.51
N THR A 348 18.27 -3.22 4.33
CA THR A 348 18.95 -2.13 3.63
C THR A 348 18.50 -2.06 2.17
N SER A 349 18.93 -1.04 1.45
CA SER A 349 18.69 -0.91 0.01
C SER A 349 19.89 -0.26 -0.67
N SER A 350 20.36 -0.82 -1.79
CA SER A 350 21.30 -0.15 -2.66
C SER A 350 20.61 0.92 -3.48
N LYS A 351 21.35 1.99 -3.81
CA LYS A 351 20.88 3.09 -4.65
C LYS A 351 21.94 3.44 -5.67
N GLY A 352 21.50 3.91 -6.86
CA GLY A 352 22.38 4.34 -7.94
C GLY A 352 22.82 3.23 -8.89
N ASP A 353 22.33 2.00 -8.73
CA ASP A 353 22.61 0.90 -9.64
C ASP A 353 21.81 1.08 -10.93
N VAL A 354 22.47 1.10 -12.09
CA VAL A 354 21.82 1.27 -13.39
C VAL A 354 20.92 0.08 -13.70
N ILE A 355 19.67 0.37 -14.08
CA ILE A 355 18.66 -0.63 -14.41
C ILE A 355 18.68 -0.85 -15.92
N SER A 356 18.91 -2.09 -16.34
CA SER A 356 18.91 -2.52 -17.74
C SER A 356 17.73 -3.43 -18.02
N GLY A 357 17.30 -3.50 -19.30
CA GLY A 357 16.26 -4.43 -19.75
C GLY A 357 14.83 -4.01 -19.42
N LEU A 358 14.60 -2.75 -19.03
CA LEU A 358 13.26 -2.20 -18.93
C LEU A 358 12.62 -2.19 -20.33
N PRO A 359 11.38 -2.69 -20.49
CA PRO A 359 10.67 -2.61 -21.76
C PRO A 359 10.31 -1.15 -22.11
N GLU A 360 10.11 -0.85 -23.38
CA GLU A 360 9.48 0.40 -23.78
C GLU A 360 8.06 0.47 -23.20
N LEU A 361 7.65 1.65 -22.76
CA LEU A 361 6.32 1.86 -22.21
C LEU A 361 5.28 1.74 -23.34
N ASP A 362 4.44 0.72 -23.29
CA ASP A 362 3.33 0.51 -24.21
C ASP A 362 2.06 0.15 -23.44
N ASP A 363 1.07 1.04 -23.48
CA ASP A 363 -0.19 0.89 -22.77
C ASP A 363 -1.13 -0.20 -23.30
N GLN A 364 -0.79 -0.81 -24.45
CA GLN A 364 -1.58 -1.87 -25.08
C GLN A 364 -1.13 -3.28 -24.68
N GLN A 365 -0.04 -3.39 -23.92
CA GLN A 365 0.48 -4.69 -23.52
C GLN A 365 -0.26 -5.25 -22.29
N SER A 366 -0.41 -6.59 -22.27
CA SER A 366 -0.91 -7.31 -21.09
C SER A 366 0.09 -7.33 -19.92
N VAL A 367 1.27 -6.75 -20.09
CA VAL A 367 2.33 -6.65 -19.08
C VAL A 367 2.78 -5.20 -18.96
N LYS A 368 2.83 -4.69 -17.74
CA LYS A 368 3.35 -3.36 -17.43
C LYS A 368 4.35 -3.40 -16.29
N VAL A 369 5.40 -2.57 -16.39
CA VAL A 369 6.39 -2.39 -15.32
C VAL A 369 6.05 -1.09 -14.57
N PHE A 370 5.61 -1.23 -13.33
CA PHE A 370 5.41 -0.10 -12.44
C PHE A 370 6.69 0.17 -11.66
N HIS A 371 7.20 1.39 -11.77
CA HIS A 371 8.37 1.84 -11.02
C HIS A 371 8.00 2.20 -9.58
N ALA A 372 8.88 1.86 -8.65
CA ALA A 372 8.79 2.23 -7.25
C ALA A 372 10.08 3.00 -6.85
N GLY A 373 11.03 2.32 -6.26
CA GLY A 373 12.31 2.92 -5.88
C GLY A 373 13.23 3.14 -7.07
N THR A 374 12.89 4.02 -8.00
CA THR A 374 13.71 4.38 -9.16
C THR A 374 13.90 5.89 -9.24
N GLY A 375 15.02 6.31 -9.85
CA GLY A 375 15.36 7.71 -10.14
C GLY A 375 16.23 7.80 -11.40
N PHE A 376 16.68 9.00 -11.75
CA PHE A 376 17.62 9.24 -12.82
C PHE A 376 19.02 9.51 -12.29
N THR A 377 20.07 9.13 -13.04
CA THR A 377 21.49 9.25 -12.60
C THR A 377 21.88 10.65 -12.11
N LYS A 378 21.33 11.72 -12.68
CA LYS A 378 21.64 13.12 -12.29
C LYS A 378 20.86 13.58 -11.05
N GLU A 379 19.85 12.87 -10.60
CA GLU A 379 19.02 13.21 -9.43
C GLU A 379 19.58 12.62 -8.14
N VAL A 380 20.30 11.52 -8.25
CA VAL A 380 20.93 10.87 -7.08
C VAL A 380 22.14 11.64 -6.56
N GLU A 381 22.80 12.44 -7.42
CA GLU A 381 23.98 13.23 -7.07
C GLU A 381 23.68 14.65 -6.53
N ASN A 382 22.49 15.20 -6.80
CA ASN A 382 22.13 16.56 -6.38
C ASN A 382 20.74 16.60 -5.73
N LEU A 383 20.69 16.80 -4.42
CA LEU A 383 19.47 17.08 -3.65
C LEU A 383 18.84 18.47 -3.95
N ASP A 384 19.41 19.23 -4.89
CA ASP A 384 18.87 20.52 -5.36
C ASP A 384 18.25 20.36 -6.75
N ILE A 385 16.94 20.11 -6.81
CA ILE A 385 16.23 19.82 -8.07
C ILE A 385 15.38 21.00 -8.51
N ASN A 386 15.84 21.70 -9.54
CA ASN A 386 14.99 22.48 -10.43
C ASN A 386 14.76 21.67 -11.71
N ILE A 387 13.64 20.91 -11.76
CA ILE A 387 13.27 20.11 -12.92
C ILE A 387 12.55 21.00 -13.94
N ASN A 388 13.31 21.80 -14.66
CA ASN A 388 12.87 22.46 -15.90
C ASN A 388 14.06 22.61 -16.84
N THR A 389 14.61 21.48 -17.30
CA THR A 389 15.48 21.49 -18.49
C THR A 389 15.17 20.26 -19.34
N GLN A 390 14.39 20.50 -20.40
CA GLN A 390 14.46 19.70 -21.60
C GLN A 390 15.92 19.66 -22.09
N SER A 391 16.58 18.52 -21.92
CA SER A 391 17.67 18.09 -22.79
C SER A 391 17.63 16.57 -22.82
N ASP A 392 17.07 16.04 -23.90
CA ASP A 392 17.26 14.68 -24.36
C ASP A 392 18.75 14.38 -24.44
N GLY A 393 19.21 13.38 -23.73
CA GLY A 393 20.55 12.85 -23.83
C GLY A 393 21.01 12.23 -22.50
N ASP A 394 20.97 10.90 -22.40
CA ASP A 394 21.71 10.05 -21.48
C ASP A 394 21.30 10.08 -19.97
N LYS A 395 20.02 10.19 -19.67
CA LYS A 395 19.56 9.92 -18.31
C LYS A 395 19.27 8.43 -18.15
N GLU A 396 20.17 7.70 -17.50
CA GLU A 396 19.93 6.30 -17.15
C GLU A 396 18.99 6.21 -15.94
N ILE A 397 18.10 5.20 -15.95
CA ILE A 397 17.26 4.88 -14.81
C ILE A 397 18.07 4.06 -13.82
N VAL A 398 18.03 4.43 -12.56
CA VAL A 398 18.80 3.79 -11.48
C VAL A 398 17.90 3.42 -10.31
N THR A 399 18.38 2.49 -9.47
CA THR A 399 17.74 2.14 -8.20
C THR A 399 17.78 3.32 -7.23
N ASN A 400 16.68 3.55 -6.51
CA ASN A 400 16.56 4.57 -5.47
C ASN A 400 15.72 4.11 -4.26
N GLY A 401 15.57 2.80 -4.06
CA GLY A 401 14.79 2.25 -2.95
C GLY A 401 14.86 0.75 -2.83
N GLY A 402 14.20 0.20 -1.85
CA GLY A 402 14.21 -1.24 -1.56
C GLY A 402 13.44 -2.06 -2.60
N ARG A 403 12.14 -1.76 -2.80
CA ARG A 403 11.36 -2.29 -3.91
C ARG A 403 11.56 -1.36 -5.10
N VAL A 404 12.11 -1.87 -6.19
CA VAL A 404 12.59 -1.05 -7.32
C VAL A 404 11.53 -0.94 -8.39
N VAL A 405 11.03 -2.07 -8.87
CA VAL A 405 9.93 -2.13 -9.85
C VAL A 405 8.99 -3.28 -9.52
N CYS A 406 7.75 -3.19 -9.99
CA CYS A 406 6.77 -4.27 -9.98
C CYS A 406 6.37 -4.61 -11.41
N VAL A 407 6.70 -5.81 -11.87
CA VAL A 407 6.30 -6.31 -13.19
C VAL A 407 4.93 -6.95 -13.05
N THR A 408 3.91 -6.35 -13.64
CA THR A 408 2.52 -6.79 -13.50
C THR A 408 1.96 -7.26 -14.83
N ALA A 409 1.36 -8.45 -14.84
CA ALA A 409 0.78 -9.06 -16.03
C ALA A 409 -0.70 -9.39 -15.82
N LEU A 410 -1.48 -9.23 -16.90
CA LEU A 410 -2.89 -9.62 -17.01
C LEU A 410 -2.99 -10.78 -18.02
N ALA A 411 -3.58 -11.92 -17.66
CA ALA A 411 -3.69 -13.09 -18.53
C ALA A 411 -4.92 -13.93 -18.18
N ASP A 412 -5.20 -14.99 -18.94
CA ASP A 412 -6.40 -15.84 -18.81
C ASP A 412 -6.38 -16.73 -17.55
N SER A 413 -5.22 -16.87 -16.88
CA SER A 413 -5.08 -17.56 -15.60
C SER A 413 -3.95 -16.93 -14.77
N ILE A 414 -3.93 -17.18 -13.46
CA ILE A 414 -2.84 -16.73 -12.58
C ILE A 414 -1.50 -17.32 -13.02
N LEU A 415 -1.49 -18.61 -13.42
CA LEU A 415 -0.28 -19.26 -13.95
C LEU A 415 0.25 -18.53 -15.18
N ASN A 416 -0.62 -18.20 -16.14
CA ASN A 416 -0.22 -17.49 -17.36
C ASN A 416 0.25 -16.04 -17.04
N ALA A 417 -0.39 -15.35 -16.10
CA ALA A 417 0.03 -14.05 -15.64
C ALA A 417 1.41 -14.11 -14.96
N GLN A 418 1.65 -15.13 -14.11
CA GLN A 418 2.95 -15.36 -13.48
C GLN A 418 4.04 -15.58 -14.54
N GLN A 419 3.82 -16.44 -15.51
CA GLN A 419 4.80 -16.72 -16.58
C GLN A 419 5.11 -15.49 -17.40
N ALA A 420 4.10 -14.69 -17.76
CA ALA A 420 4.28 -13.44 -18.49
C ALA A 420 5.09 -12.41 -17.67
N ALA A 421 4.76 -12.24 -16.41
CA ALA A 421 5.50 -11.35 -15.51
C ALA A 421 6.95 -11.81 -15.29
N LEU A 422 7.18 -13.12 -15.09
CA LEU A 422 8.53 -13.70 -14.97
C LEU A 422 9.37 -13.53 -16.20
N SER A 423 8.78 -13.64 -17.40
CA SER A 423 9.49 -13.45 -18.66
C SER A 423 10.08 -12.04 -18.76
N VAL A 424 9.33 -11.01 -18.36
CA VAL A 424 9.79 -9.62 -18.36
C VAL A 424 10.73 -9.35 -17.17
N ALA A 425 10.40 -9.84 -15.98
CA ALA A 425 11.24 -9.68 -14.79
C ALA A 425 12.64 -10.27 -15.00
N GLY A 426 12.75 -11.41 -15.72
CA GLY A 426 14.02 -12.05 -16.05
C GLY A 426 14.91 -11.26 -17.01
N ALA A 427 14.37 -10.29 -17.76
CA ALA A 427 15.12 -9.39 -18.63
C ALA A 427 15.63 -8.14 -17.89
N ILE A 428 14.99 -7.75 -16.77
CA ILE A 428 15.37 -6.58 -15.98
C ILE A 428 16.54 -6.95 -15.06
N SER A 429 17.60 -6.16 -15.10
CA SER A 429 18.79 -6.43 -14.29
C SER A 429 19.43 -5.15 -13.74
N PHE A 430 19.91 -5.26 -12.51
CA PHE A 430 20.77 -4.30 -11.79
C PHE A 430 21.55 -5.06 -10.71
N GLU A 431 22.56 -4.45 -10.08
CA GLU A 431 23.40 -5.14 -9.11
C GLU A 431 22.58 -5.64 -7.91
N GLY A 432 22.63 -6.95 -7.66
CA GLY A 432 21.96 -7.58 -6.54
C GLY A 432 20.44 -7.60 -6.62
N ALA A 433 19.88 -7.43 -7.82
CA ALA A 433 18.43 -7.59 -8.06
C ALA A 433 17.94 -8.96 -7.62
N HIS A 434 16.83 -9.02 -6.86
CA HIS A 434 16.21 -10.27 -6.53
C HIS A 434 14.67 -10.17 -6.56
N TYR A 435 14.01 -11.26 -6.89
CA TYR A 435 12.56 -11.40 -6.89
C TYR A 435 12.15 -12.84 -6.62
N ARG A 436 10.92 -13.05 -6.22
CA ARG A 436 10.33 -14.37 -5.99
C ARG A 436 9.68 -14.89 -7.28
N ARG A 437 9.91 -16.16 -7.58
CA ARG A 437 9.30 -16.84 -8.75
C ARG A 437 8.01 -17.55 -8.40
N ASP A 438 7.71 -17.72 -7.13
CA ASP A 438 6.57 -18.44 -6.60
C ASP A 438 5.36 -17.56 -6.27
N ILE A 439 5.37 -16.27 -6.63
CA ILE A 439 4.22 -15.38 -6.43
C ILE A 439 2.98 -15.98 -7.08
N GLY A 440 1.88 -16.07 -6.31
CA GLY A 440 0.62 -16.65 -6.79
C GLY A 440 0.49 -18.15 -6.62
N TYR A 441 1.45 -18.84 -6.00
CA TYR A 441 1.45 -20.32 -5.87
C TYR A 441 0.16 -20.86 -5.25
N GLN A 442 -0.45 -20.15 -4.29
CA GLN A 442 -1.70 -20.55 -3.63
C GLN A 442 -2.89 -20.56 -4.61
N ALA A 443 -2.99 -19.51 -5.45
CA ALA A 443 -4.04 -19.42 -6.45
C ALA A 443 -3.82 -20.43 -7.57
N ILE A 444 -2.58 -20.62 -8.04
CA ILE A 444 -2.22 -21.60 -9.07
C ILE A 444 -2.59 -23.01 -8.63
N ALA A 445 -2.33 -23.36 -7.36
CA ALA A 445 -2.71 -24.67 -6.81
C ALA A 445 -4.24 -24.91 -6.77
N ARG A 446 -5.06 -23.88 -6.96
CA ARG A 446 -6.52 -23.97 -7.06
C ARG A 446 -7.05 -23.95 -8.50
N GLU A 447 -6.20 -23.63 -9.48
CA GLU A 447 -6.54 -23.69 -10.90
C GLU A 447 -6.48 -25.12 -11.45
N ASP A 448 -5.73 -26.04 -10.76
CA ASP A 448 -5.63 -27.48 -11.07
C ASP A 448 -6.84 -28.26 -10.51
#